data_b7173c8bb93745270c958c06f6533eda
#
_entry.id   b7173c8bb93745270c958c06f6533eda
#
_cell.length_a   1.000
_cell.length_b   1.000
_cell.length_c   1.000
_cell.angle_alpha   90.00
_cell.angle_beta   90.00
_cell.angle_gamma   90.00
#
_symmetry.space_group_name_H-M   'P 1'
#
loop_
_entity.id
_entity.type
_entity.pdbx_description
1 polymer ?
#
loop_
_entity_poly.entity_id
_entity_poly.type
_entity_poly.pdbx_seq_one_letter_code
_entity_poly.pdbx_strand_id
1 'polypeptide(L)'
;MRVLYVEDNEQDAGLTCRRLARIAPAITMATVHTLADARARLLADAADGGLPDVLLIDVRLPDGNGLELLGEVRARGLPIAVVMLTGSGDEPLVVTALRSGADDYVVKAGSYIERLPATLAGAVHSFREASAHRATPIRVLYAEPNASDVDLLRRHLARYAPHVQVEAVHTAQEALARLPPTVDDGPD
;
A
#
# COMPACT_ATOMS: atom_id res chain seq x y z
N MET A 1 14.04 -2.24 -10.81
CA MET A 1 12.77 -2.50 -10.10
C MET A 1 12.43 -3.97 -10.23
N ARG A 2 12.26 -4.68 -9.12
CA ARG A 2 11.91 -6.10 -9.09
C ARG A 2 10.40 -6.25 -8.90
N VAL A 3 9.76 -7.04 -9.74
CA VAL A 3 8.31 -7.28 -9.72
C VAL A 3 8.06 -8.77 -9.54
N LEU A 4 7.25 -9.15 -8.56
CA LEU A 4 6.65 -10.47 -8.47
C LEU A 4 5.27 -10.40 -9.13
N TYR A 5 5.10 -11.15 -10.20
CA TYR A 5 3.87 -11.21 -10.99
C TYR A 5 3.12 -12.50 -10.70
N VAL A 6 1.88 -12.37 -10.22
CA VAL A 6 0.99 -13.50 -9.91
C VAL A 6 -0.09 -13.57 -10.98
N GLU A 7 -0.01 -14.56 -11.85
CA GLU A 7 -0.85 -14.73 -13.04
C GLU A 7 -0.96 -16.21 -13.38
N ASP A 8 -2.16 -16.75 -13.41
CA ASP A 8 -2.40 -18.18 -13.67
C ASP A 8 -2.26 -18.55 -15.15
N ASN A 9 -2.54 -17.61 -16.05
CA ASN A 9 -2.39 -17.82 -17.48
C ASN A 9 -0.93 -17.65 -17.90
N GLU A 10 -0.23 -18.77 -18.16
CA GLU A 10 1.18 -18.78 -18.59
C GLU A 10 1.42 -18.01 -19.89
N GLN A 11 0.44 -17.99 -20.82
CA GLN A 11 0.57 -17.27 -22.09
C GLN A 11 0.53 -15.75 -21.85
N ASP A 12 -0.40 -15.28 -21.01
CA ASP A 12 -0.51 -13.87 -20.67
C ASP A 12 0.71 -13.40 -19.84
N ALA A 13 1.14 -14.22 -18.88
CA ALA A 13 2.35 -13.97 -18.11
C ALA A 13 3.58 -13.87 -19.02
N GLY A 14 3.77 -14.84 -19.90
CA GLY A 14 4.88 -14.86 -20.85
C GLY A 14 4.86 -13.72 -21.86
N LEU A 15 3.68 -13.32 -22.34
CA LEU A 15 3.53 -12.16 -23.24
C LEU A 15 3.90 -10.87 -22.51
N THR A 16 3.35 -10.67 -21.31
CA THR A 16 3.62 -9.48 -20.49
C THR A 16 5.11 -9.36 -20.17
N CYS A 17 5.74 -10.43 -19.71
CA CYS A 17 7.17 -10.44 -19.39
C CYS A 17 8.03 -10.12 -20.60
N ARG A 18 7.80 -10.77 -21.76
CA ARG A 18 8.58 -10.50 -22.99
C ARG A 18 8.41 -9.07 -23.49
N ARG A 19 7.19 -8.55 -23.43
CA ARG A 19 6.91 -7.19 -23.90
C ARG A 19 7.51 -6.15 -22.96
N LEU A 20 7.37 -6.36 -21.67
CA LEU A 20 7.93 -5.47 -20.66
C LEU A 20 9.47 -5.43 -20.71
N ALA A 21 10.13 -6.58 -20.89
CA ALA A 21 11.58 -6.63 -21.03
C ALA A 21 12.11 -5.82 -22.23
N ARG A 22 11.29 -5.63 -23.28
CA ARG A 22 11.65 -4.82 -24.46
C ARG A 22 11.45 -3.33 -24.22
N ILE A 23 10.34 -2.94 -23.57
CA ILE A 23 9.96 -1.51 -23.41
C ILE A 23 10.53 -0.89 -22.15
N ALA A 24 10.81 -1.71 -21.12
CA ALA A 24 11.31 -1.26 -19.82
C ALA A 24 12.35 -2.25 -19.24
N PRO A 25 13.54 -2.39 -19.81
CA PRO A 25 14.54 -3.40 -19.45
C PRO A 25 15.06 -3.26 -18.01
N ALA A 26 14.82 -2.12 -17.37
CA ALA A 26 15.14 -1.89 -15.94
C ALA A 26 14.17 -2.58 -14.97
N ILE A 27 13.07 -3.17 -15.49
CA ILE A 27 12.10 -3.93 -14.70
C ILE A 27 12.39 -5.42 -14.85
N THR A 28 12.68 -6.08 -13.74
CA THR A 28 12.89 -7.53 -13.69
C THR A 28 11.64 -8.18 -13.13
N MET A 29 11.04 -9.12 -13.86
CA MET A 29 9.85 -9.85 -13.44
C MET A 29 10.19 -11.30 -13.08
N ALA A 30 9.67 -11.74 -11.94
CA ALA A 30 9.53 -13.15 -11.59
C ALA A 30 8.04 -13.47 -11.58
N THR A 31 7.66 -14.63 -12.14
CA THR A 31 6.25 -15.01 -12.27
C THR A 31 5.96 -16.24 -11.41
N VAL A 32 4.78 -16.24 -10.80
CA VAL A 32 4.16 -17.39 -10.10
C VAL A 32 2.70 -17.49 -10.52
N HIS A 33 2.10 -18.68 -10.39
CA HIS A 33 0.80 -18.95 -11.01
C HIS A 33 -0.33 -19.15 -10.01
N THR A 34 -0.01 -19.19 -8.70
CA THR A 34 -0.99 -19.40 -7.64
C THR A 34 -0.73 -18.48 -6.45
N LEU A 35 -1.75 -18.26 -5.62
CA LEU A 35 -1.58 -17.57 -4.33
C LEU A 35 -0.62 -18.34 -3.41
N ALA A 36 -0.69 -19.68 -3.44
CA ALA A 36 0.19 -20.52 -2.62
C ALA A 36 1.66 -20.30 -2.98
N ASP A 37 2.00 -20.29 -4.28
CA ASP A 37 3.36 -20.03 -4.75
C ASP A 37 3.81 -18.59 -4.42
N ALA A 38 2.90 -17.62 -4.56
CA ALA A 38 3.19 -16.24 -4.20
C ALA A 38 3.52 -16.08 -2.71
N ARG A 39 2.74 -16.73 -1.83
CA ARG A 39 3.00 -16.75 -0.38
C ARG A 39 4.35 -17.39 -0.05
N ALA A 40 4.64 -18.54 -0.64
CA ALA A 40 5.91 -19.24 -0.44
C ALA A 40 7.09 -18.38 -0.90
N ARG A 41 6.97 -17.74 -2.06
CA ARG A 41 8.01 -16.88 -2.62
C ARG A 41 8.24 -15.64 -1.74
N LEU A 42 7.18 -14.95 -1.30
CA LEU A 42 7.30 -13.78 -0.43
C LEU A 42 7.91 -14.12 0.92
N LEU A 43 7.64 -15.32 1.47
CA LEU A 43 8.26 -15.78 2.71
C LEU A 43 9.77 -16.01 2.53
N ALA A 44 10.18 -16.67 1.45
CA ALA A 44 11.59 -16.90 1.13
C ALA A 44 12.32 -15.56 0.90
N ASP A 45 11.76 -14.69 0.06
CA ASP A 45 12.33 -13.39 -0.26
C ASP A 45 12.46 -12.49 0.99
N ALA A 46 11.51 -12.59 1.94
CA ALA A 46 11.57 -11.86 3.21
C ALA A 46 12.71 -12.37 4.11
N ALA A 47 12.94 -13.68 4.15
CA ALA A 47 14.03 -14.28 4.93
C ALA A 47 15.41 -13.87 4.39
N ASP A 48 15.53 -13.77 3.07
CA ASP A 48 16.78 -13.42 2.38
C ASP A 48 17.00 -11.89 2.24
N GLY A 49 16.07 -11.07 2.74
CA GLY A 49 16.08 -9.61 2.56
C GLY A 49 15.87 -9.17 1.12
N GLY A 50 15.32 -10.06 0.28
CA GLY A 50 15.19 -9.90 -1.17
C GLY A 50 13.77 -9.61 -1.66
N LEU A 51 12.89 -9.01 -0.84
CA LEU A 51 11.51 -8.69 -1.24
C LEU A 51 11.43 -7.92 -2.57
N PRO A 52 10.40 -8.16 -3.40
CA PRO A 52 10.16 -7.38 -4.60
C PRO A 52 9.78 -5.94 -4.25
N ASP A 53 10.04 -5.00 -5.17
CA ASP A 53 9.57 -3.62 -5.06
C ASP A 53 8.05 -3.53 -5.27
N VAL A 54 7.51 -4.40 -6.16
CA VAL A 54 6.10 -4.45 -6.53
C VAL A 54 5.60 -5.88 -6.58
N LEU A 55 4.40 -6.08 -6.06
CA LEU A 55 3.59 -7.27 -6.25
C LEU A 55 2.47 -6.93 -7.25
N LEU A 56 2.53 -7.50 -8.45
CA LEU A 56 1.51 -7.36 -9.49
C LEU A 56 0.64 -8.61 -9.44
N ILE A 57 -0.66 -8.47 -9.14
CA ILE A 57 -1.54 -9.62 -8.83
C ILE A 57 -2.78 -9.59 -9.71
N ASP A 58 -3.07 -10.71 -10.38
CA ASP A 58 -4.41 -10.91 -10.94
C ASP A 58 -5.44 -11.08 -9.81
N VAL A 59 -6.60 -10.47 -9.99
CA VAL A 59 -7.71 -10.60 -9.05
C VAL A 59 -8.22 -12.05 -9.02
N ARG A 60 -8.24 -12.73 -10.15
CA ARG A 60 -8.78 -14.09 -10.27
C ARG A 60 -7.66 -15.10 -10.44
N LEU A 61 -7.47 -15.94 -9.43
CA LEU A 61 -6.48 -17.01 -9.42
C LEU A 61 -7.15 -18.35 -9.14
N PRO A 62 -6.58 -19.48 -9.57
CA PRO A 62 -7.21 -20.79 -9.45
C PRO A 62 -7.43 -21.24 -8.01
N ASP A 63 -6.63 -20.74 -7.08
CA ASP A 63 -6.64 -21.09 -5.67
C ASP A 63 -7.18 -19.96 -4.76
N GLY A 64 -7.81 -18.91 -5.33
CA GLY A 64 -8.46 -17.86 -4.55
C GLY A 64 -8.51 -16.49 -5.23
N ASN A 65 -8.75 -15.47 -4.43
CA ASN A 65 -8.84 -14.09 -4.90
C ASN A 65 -7.54 -13.30 -4.54
N GLY A 66 -6.97 -12.60 -5.51
CA GLY A 66 -5.78 -11.76 -5.31
C GLY A 66 -5.92 -10.73 -4.18
N LEU A 67 -7.15 -10.32 -3.84
CA LEU A 67 -7.42 -9.45 -2.69
C LEU A 67 -7.03 -10.09 -1.34
N GLU A 68 -7.04 -11.42 -1.24
CA GLU A 68 -6.61 -12.13 -0.03
C GLU A 68 -5.12 -11.90 0.22
N LEU A 69 -4.31 -12.07 -0.83
CA LEU A 69 -2.87 -11.84 -0.75
C LEU A 69 -2.53 -10.36 -0.47
N LEU A 70 -3.27 -9.41 -1.06
CA LEU A 70 -3.17 -7.99 -0.73
C LEU A 70 -3.40 -7.77 0.77
N GLY A 71 -4.48 -8.33 1.33
CA GLY A 71 -4.80 -8.23 2.76
C GLY A 71 -3.68 -8.79 3.64
N GLU A 72 -3.10 -9.93 3.28
CA GLU A 72 -1.98 -10.55 4.01
C GLU A 72 -0.70 -9.70 3.97
N VAL A 73 -0.36 -9.15 2.79
CA VAL A 73 0.80 -8.26 2.62
C VAL A 73 0.66 -7.03 3.51
N ARG A 74 -0.53 -6.44 3.55
CA ARG A 74 -0.82 -5.26 4.40
C ARG A 74 -0.85 -5.60 5.89
N ALA A 75 -1.46 -6.72 6.27
CA ALA A 75 -1.51 -7.18 7.66
C ALA A 75 -0.12 -7.48 8.25
N ARG A 76 0.80 -7.97 7.40
CA ARG A 76 2.19 -8.23 7.78
C ARG A 76 3.09 -6.98 7.72
N GLY A 77 2.59 -5.86 7.21
CA GLY A 77 3.37 -4.64 7.04
C GLY A 77 4.56 -4.79 6.09
N LEU A 78 4.45 -5.68 5.08
CA LEU A 78 5.54 -5.88 4.11
C LEU A 78 5.76 -4.60 3.29
N PRO A 79 7.02 -4.16 3.11
CA PRO A 79 7.34 -2.92 2.39
C PRO A 79 7.31 -3.12 0.87
N ILE A 80 6.16 -3.52 0.34
CA ILE A 80 5.94 -3.86 -1.07
C ILE A 80 4.76 -3.05 -1.60
N ALA A 81 4.94 -2.36 -2.73
CA ALA A 81 3.83 -1.77 -3.46
C ALA A 81 2.97 -2.88 -4.10
N VAL A 82 1.65 -2.73 -4.09
CA VAL A 82 0.74 -3.74 -4.66
C VAL A 82 -0.11 -3.12 -5.75
N VAL A 83 -0.03 -3.69 -6.95
CA VAL A 83 -0.84 -3.31 -8.11
C VAL A 83 -1.74 -4.49 -8.48
N MET A 84 -3.04 -4.23 -8.58
CA MET A 84 -4.00 -5.26 -8.97
C MET A 84 -4.21 -5.26 -10.48
N LEU A 85 -4.22 -6.46 -11.08
CA LEU A 85 -4.66 -6.66 -12.46
C LEU A 85 -6.11 -7.13 -12.47
N THR A 86 -6.96 -6.50 -13.28
CA THR A 86 -8.38 -6.81 -13.37
C THR A 86 -8.78 -7.08 -14.81
N GLY A 87 -9.72 -7.99 -15.02
CA GLY A 87 -10.37 -8.16 -16.32
C GLY A 87 -11.38 -7.04 -16.62
N SER A 88 -11.86 -6.98 -17.85
CA SER A 88 -12.97 -6.10 -18.21
C SER A 88 -14.26 -6.54 -17.48
N GLY A 89 -14.91 -5.61 -16.79
CA GLY A 89 -16.14 -5.87 -16.01
C GLY A 89 -15.93 -6.05 -14.51
N ASP A 90 -14.70 -5.88 -14.03
CA ASP A 90 -14.36 -6.00 -12.60
C ASP A 90 -14.33 -4.64 -11.85
N GLU A 91 -14.99 -3.59 -12.40
CA GLU A 91 -14.97 -2.24 -11.80
C GLU A 91 -15.34 -2.21 -10.30
N PRO A 92 -16.32 -3.00 -9.79
CA PRO A 92 -16.59 -3.02 -8.36
C PRO A 92 -15.43 -3.55 -7.52
N LEU A 93 -14.61 -4.46 -8.08
CA LEU A 93 -13.44 -5.04 -7.40
C LEU A 93 -12.29 -4.02 -7.31
N VAL A 94 -12.18 -3.09 -8.27
CA VAL A 94 -11.20 -2.01 -8.24
C VAL A 94 -11.37 -1.14 -7.00
N VAL A 95 -12.60 -0.71 -6.72
CA VAL A 95 -12.90 0.10 -5.53
C VAL A 95 -12.56 -0.67 -4.25
N THR A 96 -12.89 -1.96 -4.22
CA THR A 96 -12.57 -2.83 -3.08
C THR A 96 -11.05 -2.96 -2.90
N ALA A 97 -10.29 -3.16 -3.99
CA ALA A 97 -8.84 -3.27 -3.97
C ALA A 97 -8.18 -2.01 -3.39
N LEU A 98 -8.56 -0.83 -3.88
CA LEU A 98 -8.02 0.45 -3.39
C LEU A 98 -8.36 0.68 -1.90
N ARG A 99 -9.58 0.36 -1.47
CA ARG A 99 -9.98 0.45 -0.06
C ARG A 99 -9.25 -0.56 0.83
N SER A 100 -8.86 -1.70 0.26
CA SER A 100 -8.07 -2.72 0.95
C SER A 100 -6.57 -2.43 0.97
N GLY A 101 -6.15 -1.30 0.38
CA GLY A 101 -4.78 -0.82 0.43
C GLY A 101 -3.93 -1.19 -0.78
N ALA A 102 -4.52 -1.48 -1.94
CA ALA A 102 -3.78 -1.50 -3.20
C ALA A 102 -3.27 -0.10 -3.53
N ASP A 103 -2.05 0.00 -4.04
CA ASP A 103 -1.44 1.28 -4.40
C ASP A 103 -1.91 1.76 -5.77
N ASP A 104 -2.27 0.81 -6.66
CA ASP A 104 -2.84 1.11 -7.98
C ASP A 104 -3.52 -0.15 -8.56
N TYR A 105 -4.14 0.00 -9.73
CA TYR A 105 -4.71 -1.09 -10.49
C TYR A 105 -4.54 -0.89 -12.01
N VAL A 106 -4.63 -2.00 -12.76
CA VAL A 106 -4.58 -2.01 -14.22
C VAL A 106 -5.70 -2.90 -14.76
N VAL A 107 -6.50 -2.37 -15.67
CA VAL A 107 -7.47 -3.17 -16.42
C VAL A 107 -6.77 -3.80 -17.62
N LYS A 108 -6.86 -5.13 -17.75
CA LYS A 108 -6.32 -5.92 -18.88
C LYS A 108 -7.12 -5.64 -20.16
N ALA A 109 -7.03 -4.41 -20.69
CA ALA A 109 -7.72 -3.99 -21.89
C ALA A 109 -6.80 -3.15 -22.80
N GLY A 110 -6.93 -3.33 -24.10
CA GLY A 110 -6.15 -2.59 -25.08
C GLY A 110 -4.64 -2.73 -24.88
N SER A 111 -3.95 -1.60 -24.87
CA SER A 111 -2.49 -1.53 -24.71
C SER A 111 -2.07 -1.41 -23.23
N TYR A 112 -2.64 -2.20 -22.33
CA TYR A 112 -2.32 -2.09 -20.89
C TYR A 112 -0.84 -2.34 -20.58
N ILE A 113 -0.19 -3.24 -21.32
CA ILE A 113 1.23 -3.58 -21.11
C ILE A 113 2.14 -2.37 -21.36
N GLU A 114 1.81 -1.52 -22.33
CA GLU A 114 2.56 -0.30 -22.63
C GLU A 114 2.48 0.74 -21.49
N ARG A 115 1.36 0.75 -20.74
CA ARG A 115 1.16 1.64 -19.57
C ARG A 115 1.75 1.08 -18.29
N LEU A 116 1.95 -0.25 -18.24
CA LEU A 116 2.37 -0.96 -17.03
C LEU A 116 3.66 -0.39 -16.40
N PRO A 117 4.73 -0.02 -17.16
CA PRO A 117 5.93 0.57 -16.56
C PRO A 117 5.65 1.85 -15.75
N ALA A 118 4.81 2.73 -16.28
CA ALA A 118 4.45 3.98 -15.60
C ALA A 118 3.59 3.72 -14.37
N THR A 119 2.61 2.81 -14.46
CA THR A 119 1.76 2.41 -13.33
C THR A 119 2.58 1.78 -12.20
N LEU A 120 3.48 0.83 -12.52
CA LEU A 120 4.35 0.20 -11.51
C LEU A 120 5.26 1.22 -10.82
N ALA A 121 5.84 2.16 -11.59
CA ALA A 121 6.68 3.22 -11.02
C ALA A 121 5.87 4.17 -10.13
N GLY A 122 4.67 4.56 -10.57
CA GLY A 122 3.74 5.38 -9.79
C GLY A 122 3.33 4.71 -8.48
N ALA A 123 2.96 3.43 -8.53
CA ALA A 123 2.60 2.66 -7.34
C ALA A 123 3.74 2.59 -6.29
N VAL A 124 4.99 2.36 -6.76
CA VAL A 124 6.16 2.38 -5.86
C VAL A 124 6.36 3.76 -5.23
N HIS A 125 6.19 4.82 -6.02
CA HIS A 125 6.34 6.19 -5.54
C HIS A 125 5.28 6.49 -4.46
N SER A 126 4.00 6.27 -4.77
CA SER A 126 2.88 6.50 -3.84
C SER A 126 3.02 5.67 -2.56
N PHE A 127 3.42 4.40 -2.68
CA PHE A 127 3.69 3.53 -1.53
C PHE A 127 4.80 4.09 -0.63
N ARG A 128 5.91 4.56 -1.23
CA ARG A 128 7.05 5.11 -0.48
C ARG A 128 6.67 6.41 0.23
N GLU A 129 5.95 7.30 -0.43
CA GLU A 129 5.45 8.53 0.19
C GLU A 129 4.51 8.24 1.35
N ALA A 130 3.51 7.36 1.16
CA ALA A 130 2.60 6.95 2.23
C ALA A 130 3.33 6.27 3.39
N SER A 131 4.38 5.50 3.12
CA SER A 131 5.20 4.86 4.14
C SER A 131 6.08 5.86 4.90
N ALA A 132 6.65 6.84 4.22
CA ALA A 132 7.42 7.92 4.83
C ALA A 132 6.53 8.77 5.77
N HIS A 133 5.30 9.09 5.33
CA HIS A 133 4.34 9.79 6.19
C HIS A 133 3.95 8.98 7.43
N ARG A 134 3.79 7.65 7.29
CA ARG A 134 3.52 6.76 8.44
C ARG A 134 4.70 6.61 9.38
N ALA A 135 5.93 6.72 8.88
CA ALA A 135 7.15 6.68 9.69
C ALA A 135 7.36 7.98 10.49
N THR A 136 6.78 9.09 10.04
CA THR A 136 6.84 10.36 10.78
C THR A 136 5.66 10.42 11.75
N PRO A 137 5.90 10.40 13.08
CA PRO A 137 4.81 10.44 14.04
C PRO A 137 4.04 11.76 13.95
N ILE A 138 2.73 11.66 13.72
CA ILE A 138 1.83 12.80 13.79
C ILE A 138 1.53 13.06 15.26
N ARG A 139 1.92 14.23 15.76
CA ARG A 139 1.60 14.64 17.13
C ARG A 139 0.27 15.39 17.13
N VAL A 140 -0.69 14.85 17.89
CA VAL A 140 -2.02 15.43 18.04
C VAL A 140 -2.19 15.90 19.49
N LEU A 141 -2.44 17.20 19.67
CA LEU A 141 -2.89 17.73 20.95
C LEU A 141 -4.41 17.60 21.03
N TYR A 142 -4.88 16.78 21.97
CA TYR A 142 -6.30 16.48 22.15
C TYR A 142 -6.82 17.02 23.47
N ALA A 143 -7.69 18.04 23.39
CA ALA A 143 -8.31 18.65 24.57
C ALA A 143 -9.64 17.92 24.86
N GLU A 144 -9.64 17.06 25.89
CA GLU A 144 -10.80 16.24 26.28
C GLU A 144 -10.83 16.06 27.79
N PRO A 145 -11.86 16.59 28.49
CA PRO A 145 -11.96 16.48 29.92
C PRO A 145 -12.31 15.05 30.40
N ASN A 146 -12.89 14.21 29.53
CA ASN A 146 -13.28 12.85 29.87
C ASN A 146 -12.13 11.86 29.62
N ALA A 147 -11.55 11.33 30.68
CA ALA A 147 -10.45 10.36 30.59
C ALA A 147 -10.84 9.06 29.84
N SER A 148 -12.12 8.64 29.92
CA SER A 148 -12.58 7.43 29.21
C SER A 148 -12.57 7.61 27.70
N ASP A 149 -12.89 8.80 27.21
CA ASP A 149 -12.87 9.12 25.77
C ASP A 149 -11.44 9.22 25.26
N VAL A 150 -10.52 9.76 26.07
CA VAL A 150 -9.07 9.75 25.79
C VAL A 150 -8.55 8.32 25.63
N ASP A 151 -8.93 7.42 26.57
CA ASP A 151 -8.50 6.03 26.53
C ASP A 151 -9.09 5.27 25.34
N LEU A 152 -10.34 5.54 24.98
CA LEU A 152 -11.00 4.96 23.81
C LEU A 152 -10.26 5.38 22.53
N LEU A 153 -9.98 6.68 22.39
CA LEU A 153 -9.24 7.23 21.25
C LEU A 153 -7.85 6.60 21.14
N ARG A 154 -7.10 6.55 22.24
CA ARG A 154 -5.75 5.95 22.25
C ARG A 154 -5.76 4.49 21.81
N ARG A 155 -6.70 3.68 22.31
CA ARG A 155 -6.85 2.28 21.91
C ARG A 155 -7.21 2.14 20.44
N HIS A 156 -8.08 3.00 19.93
CA HIS A 156 -8.45 3.01 18.52
C HIS A 156 -7.25 3.37 17.63
N LEU A 157 -6.54 4.44 17.97
CA LEU A 157 -5.37 4.87 17.19
C LEU A 157 -4.22 3.87 17.27
N ALA A 158 -3.96 3.25 18.43
CA ALA A 158 -2.95 2.21 18.56
C ALA A 158 -3.20 1.02 17.61
N ARG A 159 -4.49 0.74 17.32
CA ARG A 159 -4.88 -0.35 16.43
C ARG A 159 -4.87 0.05 14.94
N TYR A 160 -5.33 1.24 14.61
CA TYR A 160 -5.61 1.63 13.22
C TYR A 160 -4.68 2.71 12.66
N ALA A 161 -4.02 3.47 13.54
CA ALA A 161 -3.10 4.55 13.16
C ALA A 161 -1.95 4.69 14.19
N PRO A 162 -1.07 3.68 14.34
CA PRO A 162 -0.04 3.66 15.38
C PRO A 162 1.01 4.77 15.25
N HIS A 163 1.08 5.44 14.09
CA HIS A 163 1.94 6.59 13.85
C HIS A 163 1.37 7.91 14.43
N VAL A 164 0.13 7.90 14.92
CA VAL A 164 -0.48 9.07 15.57
C VAL A 164 -0.24 9.01 17.08
N GLN A 165 0.50 9.99 17.59
CA GLN A 165 0.76 10.16 19.02
C GLN A 165 -0.17 11.20 19.60
N VAL A 166 -1.00 10.81 20.57
CA VAL A 166 -1.96 11.71 21.22
C VAL A 166 -1.42 12.19 22.54
N GLU A 167 -1.22 13.47 22.65
CA GLU A 167 -1.02 14.19 23.90
C GLU A 167 -2.37 14.74 24.36
N ALA A 168 -2.92 14.18 25.45
CA ALA A 168 -4.20 14.63 25.97
C ALA A 168 -4.01 15.69 27.04
N VAL A 169 -4.85 16.73 27.00
CA VAL A 169 -5.00 17.75 28.02
C VAL A 169 -6.47 17.84 28.41
N HIS A 170 -6.75 18.26 29.64
CA HIS A 170 -8.10 18.21 30.16
C HIS A 170 -8.86 19.54 30.06
N THR A 171 -8.14 20.63 29.72
CA THR A 171 -8.74 21.96 29.62
C THR A 171 -8.25 22.71 28.39
N ALA A 172 -9.07 23.63 27.91
CA ALA A 172 -8.68 24.53 26.83
C ALA A 172 -7.47 25.41 27.20
N GLN A 173 -7.34 25.78 28.46
CA GLN A 173 -6.22 26.58 28.94
C GLN A 173 -4.91 25.79 28.90
N GLU A 174 -4.92 24.52 29.27
CA GLU A 174 -3.76 23.63 29.11
C GLU A 174 -3.39 23.43 27.63
N ALA A 175 -4.38 23.31 26.73
CA ALA A 175 -4.15 23.20 25.31
C ALA A 175 -3.47 24.44 24.74
N LEU A 176 -3.97 25.64 25.08
CA LEU A 176 -3.41 26.90 24.65
C LEU A 176 -1.98 27.10 25.16
N ALA A 177 -1.66 26.66 26.38
CA ALA A 177 -0.32 26.75 26.95
C ALA A 177 0.70 25.84 26.24
N ARG A 178 0.23 24.84 25.47
CA ARG A 178 1.08 23.90 24.71
C ARG A 178 1.27 24.29 23.26
N LEU A 179 0.48 25.25 22.76
CA LEU A 179 0.65 25.75 21.40
C LEU A 179 1.90 26.66 21.36
N PRO A 180 2.68 26.63 20.26
CA PRO A 180 3.75 27.60 20.07
C PRO A 180 3.14 29.01 20.07
N PRO A 181 3.88 30.00 20.53
CA PRO A 181 3.44 31.38 20.44
C PRO A 181 3.08 31.70 18.98
N THR A 182 1.92 32.31 18.77
CA THR A 182 1.53 32.81 17.44
C THR A 182 2.64 33.67 16.92
N VAL A 183 3.19 33.36 15.76
CA VAL A 183 4.04 34.28 15.02
C VAL A 183 3.13 35.46 14.72
N ASP A 184 3.40 36.58 15.40
CA ASP A 184 2.75 37.85 15.13
C ASP A 184 3.23 38.28 13.72
N ASP A 185 2.38 38.03 12.72
CA ASP A 185 2.58 38.67 11.41
C ASP A 185 2.36 40.17 11.63
N GLY A 186 3.45 40.83 12.00
CA GLY A 186 3.48 42.29 12.12
C GLY A 186 2.97 42.90 10.82
N PRO A 187 2.25 44.01 10.92
CA PRO A 187 1.73 44.68 9.74
C PRO A 187 2.89 45.19 8.87
N ASP A 188 2.77 44.88 7.55
CA ASP A 188 3.56 45.56 6.48
C ASP A 188 3.30 47.06 6.44
#